data_8cbdc33ba4de02c90de5489f4e2be7ea
#
_entry.id   8cbdc33ba4de02c90de5489f4e2be7ea
#
_cell.length_a   1.000
_cell.length_b   1.000
_cell.length_c   1.000
_cell.angle_alpha   90.00
_cell.angle_beta   90.00
_cell.angle_gamma   90.00
#
_symmetry.space_group_name_H-M   'P 1'
#
loop_
_entity.id
_entity.type
_entity.pdbx_description
1 polymer ?
#
loop_
_entity_poly.entity_id
_entity_poly.type
_entity_poly.pdbx_seq_one_letter_code
_entity_poly.pdbx_strand_id
1 'polypeptide(L)'
;MPLPYRALTSLVVRYNGHEMLIDCGEGTQTSMRQQGMIGFKQIDVICFTHFHADHISGLPGLLLTIGNAERTEPLLMVGPKRLEKVVNSLRVIAPELPFEIRFQELSEAEESFMWEDLRVDAFRVNHNVTCYGYSLSLPRVGKFSVDRARANEIPMKYWNGLQKGNTY
;
A
#
# COMPACT_ATOMS: atom_id res chain seq x y z
N MET A 1 -7.96 20.22 -9.76
CA MET A 1 -7.02 20.71 -10.77
C MET A 1 -5.64 20.84 -10.15
N PRO A 2 -4.57 20.39 -10.81
CA PRO A 2 -3.20 20.64 -10.34
C PRO A 2 -2.92 22.14 -10.31
N LEU A 3 -2.16 22.57 -9.32
CA LEU A 3 -1.67 23.95 -9.22
C LEU A 3 -0.15 23.94 -9.41
N PRO A 4 0.48 25.05 -9.83
CA PRO A 4 1.93 25.10 -10.12
C PRO A 4 2.82 24.58 -8.98
N TYR A 5 2.37 24.65 -7.75
CA TYR A 5 3.13 24.24 -6.55
C TYR A 5 2.41 23.17 -5.71
N ARG A 6 1.37 22.55 -6.27
CA ARG A 6 0.57 21.53 -5.57
C ARG A 6 0.18 20.42 -6.53
N ALA A 7 0.84 19.28 -6.39
CA ALA A 7 0.48 18.05 -7.09
C ALA A 7 -0.89 17.52 -6.63
N LEU A 8 -1.45 16.62 -7.40
CA LEU A 8 -2.66 15.90 -7.03
C LEU A 8 -2.37 14.80 -5.99
N THR A 9 -3.39 14.05 -5.62
CA THR A 9 -3.34 13.15 -4.47
C THR A 9 -2.35 12.01 -4.68
N SER A 10 -1.37 11.93 -3.80
CA SER A 10 -0.47 10.78 -3.66
C SER A 10 0.21 10.79 -2.29
N LEU A 11 0.41 9.63 -1.70
CA LEU A 11 1.13 9.45 -0.45
C LEU A 11 2.11 8.29 -0.60
N VAL A 12 3.38 8.51 -0.27
CA VAL A 12 4.39 7.45 -0.23
C VAL A 12 4.68 7.07 1.20
N VAL A 13 4.62 5.78 1.47
CA VAL A 13 5.06 5.16 2.72
C VAL A 13 6.35 4.40 2.46
N ARG A 14 7.39 4.68 3.25
CA ARG A 14 8.66 3.95 3.22
C ARG A 14 8.81 3.07 4.45
N TYR A 15 9.20 1.82 4.20
CA TYR A 15 9.45 0.87 5.26
C TYR A 15 10.54 -0.13 4.84
N ASN A 16 11.62 -0.24 5.61
CA ASN A 16 12.72 -1.20 5.40
C ASN A 16 13.31 -1.22 3.97
N GLY A 17 13.37 -0.07 3.29
CA GLY A 17 13.90 0.03 1.93
C GLY A 17 12.86 -0.24 0.83
N HIS A 18 11.63 -0.55 1.20
CA HIS A 18 10.47 -0.76 0.32
C HIS A 18 9.55 0.45 0.31
N GLU A 19 8.79 0.64 -0.76
CA GLU A 19 7.87 1.77 -0.90
C GLU A 19 6.47 1.29 -1.29
N MET A 20 5.47 1.84 -0.60
CA MET A 20 4.06 1.74 -0.94
C MET A 20 3.56 3.12 -1.35
N LEU A 21 2.90 3.20 -2.48
CA LEU A 21 2.21 4.41 -2.94
C LEU A 21 0.70 4.26 -2.68
N ILE A 22 0.08 5.28 -2.11
CA ILE A 22 -1.39 5.37 -2.01
C ILE A 22 -1.84 6.51 -2.91
N ASP A 23 -2.63 6.17 -3.91
CA ASP A 23 -3.03 7.00 -5.04
C ASP A 23 -1.86 7.51 -5.90
N CYS A 24 -2.17 7.83 -7.14
CA CYS A 24 -1.22 8.29 -8.15
C CYS A 24 -1.86 9.37 -9.03
N GLY A 25 -2.12 10.54 -8.46
CA GLY A 25 -2.64 11.69 -9.20
C GLY A 25 -1.60 12.26 -10.18
N GLU A 26 -2.04 13.16 -11.05
CA GLU A 26 -1.16 13.83 -12.00
C GLU A 26 -0.02 14.57 -11.28
N GLY A 27 1.20 14.43 -11.79
CA GLY A 27 2.39 15.03 -11.22
C GLY A 27 3.07 14.24 -10.11
N THR A 28 2.53 13.07 -9.70
CA THR A 28 3.10 12.22 -8.65
C THR A 28 4.59 11.93 -8.89
N GLN A 29 4.97 11.46 -10.08
CA GLN A 29 6.38 11.15 -10.39
C GLN A 29 7.30 12.35 -10.29
N THR A 30 6.83 13.54 -10.69
CA THR A 30 7.59 14.79 -10.59
C THR A 30 7.77 15.20 -9.14
N SER A 31 6.70 15.14 -8.35
CA SER A 31 6.71 15.42 -6.92
C SER A 31 7.65 14.48 -6.16
N MET A 32 7.64 13.19 -6.48
CA MET A 32 8.55 12.21 -5.91
C MET A 32 10.02 12.59 -6.17
N ARG A 33 10.37 12.98 -7.40
CA ARG A 33 11.72 13.43 -7.74
C ARG A 33 12.11 14.70 -7.00
N GLN A 34 11.23 15.68 -6.91
CA GLN A 34 11.47 16.95 -6.22
C GLN A 34 11.72 16.76 -4.72
N GLN A 35 11.10 15.77 -4.11
CA GLN A 35 11.29 15.41 -2.70
C GLN A 35 12.55 14.56 -2.44
N GLY A 36 13.40 14.38 -3.45
CA GLY A 36 14.63 13.58 -3.32
C GLY A 36 14.35 12.07 -3.17
N MET A 37 13.19 11.61 -3.60
CA MET A 37 12.87 10.19 -3.63
C MET A 37 13.63 9.53 -4.78
N ILE A 38 14.59 8.68 -4.46
CA ILE A 38 15.61 8.22 -5.40
C ILE A 38 15.24 6.89 -6.06
N GLY A 39 14.14 6.25 -5.68
CA GLY A 39 13.99 4.85 -6.05
C GLY A 39 12.61 4.44 -6.53
N PHE A 40 12.23 4.80 -7.77
CA PHE A 40 11.00 4.24 -8.37
C PHE A 40 11.02 2.71 -8.45
N LYS A 41 12.19 2.08 -8.45
CA LYS A 41 12.36 0.63 -8.42
C LYS A 41 11.85 -0.01 -7.11
N GLN A 42 11.87 0.74 -6.01
CA GLN A 42 11.46 0.28 -4.67
C GLN A 42 9.95 0.33 -4.43
N ILE A 43 9.17 0.84 -5.38
CA ILE A 43 7.70 0.84 -5.26
C ILE A 43 7.20 -0.58 -5.49
N ASP A 44 6.81 -1.28 -4.42
CA ASP A 44 6.34 -2.67 -4.48
C ASP A 44 4.83 -2.75 -4.57
N VAL A 45 4.14 -1.77 -4.00
CA VAL A 45 2.68 -1.74 -3.91
C VAL A 45 2.16 -0.37 -4.29
N ILE A 46 1.09 -0.33 -5.09
CA ILE A 46 0.28 0.87 -5.32
C ILE A 46 -1.15 0.56 -4.87
N CYS A 47 -1.63 1.29 -3.87
CA CYS A 47 -3.00 1.21 -3.38
C CYS A 47 -3.81 2.35 -3.98
N PHE A 48 -5.02 2.08 -4.48
CA PHE A 48 -5.95 3.11 -4.94
C PHE A 48 -7.14 3.21 -4.00
N THR A 49 -7.39 4.42 -3.51
CA THR A 49 -8.58 4.69 -2.72
C THR A 49 -9.83 4.58 -3.59
N HIS A 50 -9.81 5.17 -4.76
CA HIS A 50 -10.85 5.13 -5.80
C HIS A 50 -10.28 5.60 -7.16
N PHE A 51 -11.14 5.68 -8.20
CA PHE A 51 -10.69 5.95 -9.57
C PHE A 51 -11.07 7.33 -10.11
N HIS A 52 -11.22 8.35 -9.27
CA HIS A 52 -11.28 9.71 -9.79
C HIS A 52 -9.93 10.13 -10.38
N ALA A 53 -9.96 10.99 -11.38
CA ALA A 53 -8.77 11.34 -12.16
C ALA A 53 -7.63 11.90 -11.30
N ASP A 54 -7.93 12.70 -10.30
CA ASP A 54 -6.97 13.28 -9.36
C ASP A 54 -6.30 12.25 -8.41
N HIS A 55 -6.73 10.99 -8.46
CA HIS A 55 -6.17 9.88 -7.71
C HIS A 55 -5.44 8.84 -8.57
N ILE A 56 -5.60 8.86 -9.92
CA ILE A 56 -5.04 7.81 -10.78
C ILE A 56 -4.40 8.32 -12.08
N SER A 57 -4.63 9.57 -12.50
CA SER A 57 -4.19 10.07 -13.81
C SER A 57 -2.68 10.10 -14.01
N GLY A 58 -1.88 10.10 -12.94
CA GLY A 58 -0.43 10.02 -13.01
C GLY A 58 0.14 8.61 -13.26
N LEU A 59 -0.70 7.57 -13.16
CA LEU A 59 -0.25 6.18 -13.21
C LEU A 59 0.49 5.80 -14.52
N PRO A 60 0.02 6.12 -15.73
CA PRO A 60 0.73 5.72 -16.96
C PRO A 60 2.16 6.23 -17.00
N GLY A 61 2.37 7.50 -16.66
CA GLY A 61 3.71 8.09 -16.62
C GLY A 61 4.59 7.49 -15.53
N LEU A 62 4.01 7.18 -14.37
CA LEU A 62 4.73 6.53 -13.27
C LEU A 62 5.18 5.12 -13.66
N LEU A 63 4.33 4.31 -14.30
CA LEU A 63 4.68 2.97 -14.76
C LEU A 63 5.85 2.96 -15.74
N LEU A 64 5.89 3.91 -16.70
CA LEU A 64 7.02 4.08 -17.59
C LEU A 64 8.31 4.45 -16.83
N THR A 65 8.19 5.30 -15.83
CA THR A 65 9.33 5.69 -14.98
C THR A 65 9.86 4.52 -14.16
N ILE A 66 8.98 3.67 -13.60
CA ILE A 66 9.34 2.44 -12.91
C ILE A 66 10.03 1.46 -13.87
N GLY A 67 9.51 1.30 -15.09
CA GLY A 67 10.13 0.47 -16.11
C GLY A 67 11.54 0.95 -16.52
N ASN A 68 11.71 2.25 -16.68
CA ASN A 68 13.01 2.85 -16.98
C ASN A 68 14.00 2.78 -15.79
N ALA A 69 13.54 2.51 -14.59
CA ALA A 69 14.37 2.25 -13.42
C ALA A 69 14.81 0.78 -13.31
N GLU A 70 14.63 0.01 -14.40
CA GLU A 70 15.05 -1.41 -14.49
C GLU A 70 14.41 -2.32 -13.43
N ARG A 71 13.15 -2.06 -13.08
CA ARG A 71 12.39 -2.98 -12.23
C ARG A 71 12.01 -4.22 -13.04
N THR A 72 12.22 -5.39 -12.46
CA THR A 72 11.83 -6.70 -13.02
C THR A 72 10.87 -7.45 -12.10
N GLU A 73 10.87 -7.12 -10.81
CA GLU A 73 9.99 -7.72 -9.80
C GLU A 73 8.54 -7.29 -10.02
N PRO A 74 7.58 -8.17 -9.75
CA PRO A 74 6.16 -7.84 -9.87
C PRO A 74 5.78 -6.61 -9.06
N LEU A 75 4.87 -5.81 -9.59
CA LEU A 75 4.26 -4.67 -8.93
C LEU A 75 2.83 -5.03 -8.52
N LEU A 76 2.54 -5.01 -7.20
CA LEU A 76 1.19 -5.24 -6.70
C LEU A 76 0.35 -3.96 -6.79
N MET A 77 -0.84 -4.05 -7.36
CA MET A 77 -1.84 -2.99 -7.30
C MET A 77 -3.07 -3.46 -6.52
N VAL A 78 -3.49 -2.67 -5.54
CA VAL A 78 -4.63 -2.93 -4.67
C VAL A 78 -5.65 -1.82 -4.84
N GLY A 79 -6.93 -2.13 -4.94
CA GLY A 79 -7.95 -1.09 -5.06
C GLY A 79 -9.36 -1.63 -5.26
N PRO A 80 -10.36 -0.76 -5.47
CA PRO A 80 -11.75 -1.16 -5.67
C PRO A 80 -11.95 -2.11 -6.84
N LYS A 81 -13.08 -2.82 -6.88
CA LYS A 81 -13.51 -3.63 -8.02
C LYS A 81 -13.33 -2.90 -9.35
N ARG A 82 -12.93 -3.60 -10.39
CA ARG A 82 -12.57 -3.11 -11.73
C ARG A 82 -11.19 -2.45 -11.83
N LEU A 83 -10.35 -2.58 -10.80
CA LEU A 83 -8.97 -2.06 -10.79
C LEU A 83 -8.19 -2.51 -12.04
N GLU A 84 -8.16 -3.81 -12.31
CA GLU A 84 -7.45 -4.36 -13.48
C GLU A 84 -7.94 -3.74 -14.79
N LYS A 85 -9.27 -3.63 -14.96
CA LYS A 85 -9.85 -3.01 -16.15
C LYS A 85 -9.44 -1.55 -16.29
N VAL A 86 -9.50 -0.77 -15.21
CA VAL A 86 -9.15 0.66 -15.23
C VAL A 86 -7.67 0.84 -15.55
N VAL A 87 -6.79 0.12 -14.87
CA VAL A 87 -5.34 0.21 -15.09
C VAL A 87 -4.98 -0.20 -16.52
N ASN A 88 -5.51 -1.31 -17.02
CA ASN A 88 -5.25 -1.77 -18.39
C ASN A 88 -5.77 -0.78 -19.45
N SER A 89 -6.88 -0.08 -19.17
CA SER A 89 -7.39 0.96 -20.07
C SER A 89 -6.49 2.20 -20.08
N LEU A 90 -5.94 2.60 -18.94
CA LEU A 90 -5.03 3.75 -18.83
C LEU A 90 -3.66 3.46 -19.47
N ARG A 91 -3.15 2.23 -19.32
CA ARG A 91 -1.83 1.85 -19.83
C ARG A 91 -1.80 1.48 -21.30
N VAL A 92 -2.91 1.55 -22.02
CA VAL A 92 -2.96 1.27 -23.47
C VAL A 92 -1.99 2.14 -24.28
N ILE A 93 -1.64 3.31 -23.76
CA ILE A 93 -0.66 4.24 -24.36
C ILE A 93 0.78 3.99 -23.92
N ALA A 94 1.01 3.07 -22.97
CA ALA A 94 2.32 2.71 -22.47
C ALA A 94 2.86 1.49 -23.24
N PRO A 95 4.16 1.45 -23.57
CA PRO A 95 4.77 0.23 -24.12
C PRO A 95 4.73 -0.92 -23.10
N GLU A 96 5.13 -2.10 -23.55
CA GLU A 96 5.30 -3.25 -22.65
C GLU A 96 6.24 -2.89 -21.49
N LEU A 97 5.83 -3.30 -20.28
CA LEU A 97 6.62 -3.06 -19.08
C LEU A 97 7.53 -4.27 -18.83
N PRO A 98 8.75 -4.06 -18.31
CA PRO A 98 9.68 -5.15 -18.01
C PRO A 98 9.33 -5.95 -16.75
N PHE A 99 8.17 -5.66 -16.12
CA PHE A 99 7.68 -6.31 -14.91
C PHE A 99 6.19 -6.67 -15.03
N GLU A 100 5.78 -7.69 -14.29
CA GLU A 100 4.38 -8.08 -14.13
C GLU A 100 3.62 -7.10 -13.24
N ILE A 101 2.37 -6.79 -13.58
CA ILE A 101 1.44 -6.12 -12.68
C ILE A 101 0.48 -7.19 -12.12
N ARG A 102 0.42 -7.30 -10.79
CA ARG A 102 -0.53 -8.15 -10.08
C ARG A 102 -1.63 -7.31 -9.50
N PHE A 103 -2.87 -7.80 -9.60
CA PHE A 103 -4.04 -7.06 -9.13
C PHE A 103 -4.69 -7.76 -7.94
N GLN A 104 -5.04 -6.97 -6.94
CA GLN A 104 -5.89 -7.38 -5.82
C GLN A 104 -7.07 -6.42 -5.74
N GLU A 105 -8.23 -6.87 -6.23
CA GLU A 105 -9.46 -6.09 -6.19
C GLU A 105 -10.18 -6.28 -4.87
N LEU A 106 -10.44 -5.19 -4.17
CA LEU A 106 -11.17 -5.16 -2.90
C LEU A 106 -12.68 -5.26 -3.17
N SER A 107 -13.35 -6.18 -2.48
CA SER A 107 -14.78 -6.46 -2.63
C SER A 107 -15.58 -6.25 -1.34
N GLU A 108 -14.97 -6.49 -0.20
CA GLU A 108 -15.62 -6.41 1.10
C GLU A 108 -15.54 -5.00 1.70
N ALA A 109 -16.28 -4.80 2.79
CA ALA A 109 -16.26 -3.54 3.53
C ALA A 109 -14.93 -3.31 4.25
N GLU A 110 -14.31 -4.40 4.69
CA GLU A 110 -13.00 -4.42 5.34
C GLU A 110 -12.20 -5.61 4.82
N GLU A 111 -11.00 -5.36 4.37
CA GLU A 111 -10.04 -6.39 3.94
C GLU A 111 -8.65 -6.02 4.44
N SER A 112 -7.79 -7.03 4.61
CA SER A 112 -6.42 -6.77 5.03
C SER A 112 -5.42 -7.64 4.28
N PHE A 113 -4.20 -7.12 4.11
CA PHE A 113 -3.08 -7.85 3.56
C PHE A 113 -1.79 -7.47 4.29
N MET A 114 -0.76 -8.27 4.12
CA MET A 114 0.56 -7.96 4.64
C MET A 114 1.43 -7.33 3.56
N TRP A 115 2.15 -6.28 3.91
CA TRP A 115 3.22 -5.69 3.13
C TRP A 115 4.46 -5.60 4.02
N GLU A 116 5.45 -6.41 3.71
CA GLU A 116 6.56 -6.67 4.62
C GLU A 116 6.03 -7.10 6.01
N ASP A 117 6.50 -6.49 7.09
CA ASP A 117 6.00 -6.72 8.45
C ASP A 117 4.78 -5.87 8.82
N LEU A 118 4.31 -5.03 7.90
CA LEU A 118 3.16 -4.16 8.13
C LEU A 118 1.86 -4.86 7.73
N ARG A 119 0.87 -4.77 8.58
CA ARG A 119 -0.50 -5.08 8.23
C ARG A 119 -1.15 -3.84 7.63
N VAL A 120 -1.72 -4.00 6.46
CA VAL A 120 -2.48 -2.97 5.76
C VAL A 120 -3.95 -3.35 5.81
N ASP A 121 -4.74 -2.52 6.47
CA ASP A 121 -6.19 -2.68 6.54
C ASP A 121 -6.84 -1.69 5.58
N ALA A 122 -7.61 -2.20 4.62
CA ALA A 122 -8.45 -1.42 3.72
C ALA A 122 -9.89 -1.43 4.25
N PHE A 123 -10.53 -0.27 4.35
CA PHE A 123 -11.89 -0.14 4.86
C PHE A 123 -12.71 0.85 4.03
N ARG A 124 -13.99 0.54 3.84
CA ARG A 124 -14.91 1.41 3.09
C ARG A 124 -15.09 2.75 3.80
N VAL A 125 -15.03 3.82 3.00
CA VAL A 125 -15.33 5.18 3.46
C VAL A 125 -16.51 5.76 2.67
N ASN A 126 -17.20 6.75 3.25
CA ASN A 126 -18.31 7.41 2.59
C ASN A 126 -17.81 8.35 1.49
N HIS A 127 -18.20 8.04 0.25
CA HIS A 127 -17.89 8.83 -0.94
C HIS A 127 -18.97 8.57 -2.01
N ASN A 128 -19.03 9.38 -3.08
CA ASN A 128 -19.97 9.20 -4.18
C ASN A 128 -19.65 8.01 -5.11
N VAL A 129 -18.48 7.41 -4.96
CA VAL A 129 -18.06 6.17 -5.62
C VAL A 129 -17.51 5.20 -4.58
N THR A 130 -17.32 3.93 -4.96
CA THR A 130 -16.64 2.96 -4.09
C THR A 130 -15.25 3.47 -3.75
N CYS A 131 -15.02 3.73 -2.46
CA CYS A 131 -13.79 4.33 -1.95
C CYS A 131 -13.32 3.60 -0.70
N TYR A 132 -12.01 3.39 -0.59
CA TYR A 132 -11.36 2.77 0.56
C TYR A 132 -10.38 3.74 1.22
N GLY A 133 -10.36 3.72 2.56
CA GLY A 133 -9.25 4.23 3.35
C GLY A 133 -8.26 3.10 3.63
N TYR A 134 -7.01 3.45 3.93
CA TYR A 134 -5.97 2.49 4.29
C TYR A 134 -5.37 2.84 5.64
N SER A 135 -5.20 1.84 6.49
CA SER A 135 -4.50 1.96 7.77
C SER A 135 -3.31 1.00 7.76
N LEU A 136 -2.16 1.49 8.18
CA LEU A 136 -0.96 0.68 8.29
C LEU A 136 -0.59 0.51 9.77
N SER A 137 -0.38 -0.71 10.17
CA SER A 137 -0.01 -1.06 11.54
C SER A 137 1.17 -2.04 11.55
N LEU A 138 2.08 -1.85 12.51
CA LEU A 138 3.15 -2.81 12.77
C LEU A 138 2.67 -3.76 13.88
N PRO A 139 2.31 -5.01 13.56
CA PRO A 139 1.93 -5.99 14.58
C PRO A 139 3.12 -6.23 15.51
N ARG A 140 2.94 -5.93 16.78
CA ARG A 140 3.97 -6.20 17.78
C ARG A 140 3.47 -7.27 18.73
N VAL A 141 4.26 -8.31 18.91
CA VAL A 141 4.02 -9.25 20.02
C VAL A 141 4.21 -8.45 21.31
N GLY A 142 3.19 -8.45 22.16
CA GLY A 142 3.25 -7.78 23.45
C GLY A 142 4.44 -8.29 24.28
N LYS A 143 5.13 -7.40 24.99
CA LYS A 143 6.17 -7.82 25.93
C LYS A 143 5.50 -8.59 27.08
N PHE A 144 5.87 -9.87 27.25
CA PHE A 144 5.37 -10.67 28.36
C PHE A 144 5.74 -10.03 29.69
N SER A 145 4.77 -9.89 30.57
CA SER A 145 4.96 -9.34 31.92
C SER A 145 4.72 -10.46 32.96
N VAL A 146 5.78 -10.80 33.66
CA VAL A 146 5.73 -11.80 34.75
C VAL A 146 4.75 -11.32 35.84
N ASP A 147 4.76 -10.04 36.19
CA ASP A 147 3.91 -9.49 37.24
C ASP A 147 2.44 -9.58 36.86
N ARG A 148 2.09 -9.26 35.59
CA ARG A 148 0.72 -9.45 35.09
C ARG A 148 0.32 -10.91 35.06
N ALA A 149 1.22 -11.82 34.67
CA ALA A 149 0.95 -13.23 34.64
C ALA A 149 0.68 -13.79 36.05
N ARG A 150 1.43 -13.33 37.05
CA ARG A 150 1.20 -13.66 38.47
C ARG A 150 -0.10 -13.06 38.98
N ALA A 151 -0.36 -11.78 38.70
CA ALA A 151 -1.59 -11.10 39.15
C ALA A 151 -2.87 -11.75 38.57
N ASN A 152 -2.77 -12.32 37.36
CA ASN A 152 -3.86 -13.05 36.72
C ASN A 152 -3.83 -14.59 37.00
N GLU A 153 -3.01 -15.03 37.95
CA GLU A 153 -2.87 -16.43 38.36
C GLU A 153 -2.58 -17.42 37.22
N ILE A 154 -1.88 -16.95 36.18
CA ILE A 154 -1.55 -17.78 35.01
C ILE A 154 -0.44 -18.76 35.38
N PRO A 155 -0.68 -20.10 35.27
CA PRO A 155 0.32 -21.10 35.60
C PRO A 155 1.60 -20.99 34.77
N MET A 156 2.76 -21.13 35.37
CA MET A 156 4.07 -20.97 34.75
C MET A 156 4.27 -21.81 33.46
N LYS A 157 3.62 -22.99 33.39
CA LYS A 157 3.68 -23.84 32.20
C LYS A 157 3.22 -23.18 30.91
N TYR A 158 2.39 -22.12 30.97
CA TYR A 158 1.88 -21.38 29.81
C TYR A 158 2.73 -20.16 29.46
N TRP A 159 3.63 -19.71 30.32
CA TRP A 159 4.38 -18.47 30.14
C TRP A 159 5.23 -18.46 28.87
N ASN A 160 5.87 -19.59 28.54
CA ASN A 160 6.68 -19.70 27.32
C ASN A 160 5.80 -19.55 26.05
N GLY A 161 4.58 -20.11 26.07
CA GLY A 161 3.62 -19.92 24.98
C GLY A 161 3.20 -18.46 24.83
N LEU A 162 2.86 -17.80 25.96
CA LEU A 162 2.48 -16.37 25.97
C LEU A 162 3.63 -15.45 25.52
N GLN A 163 4.88 -15.76 25.86
CA GLN A 163 6.06 -15.04 25.35
C GLN A 163 6.19 -15.14 23.83
N LYS A 164 5.70 -16.21 23.21
CA LYS A 164 5.69 -16.43 21.76
C LYS A 164 4.43 -15.91 21.07
N GLY A 165 3.54 -15.22 21.81
CA GLY A 165 2.31 -14.66 21.27
C GLY A 165 1.11 -15.60 21.21
N ASN A 166 1.19 -16.78 21.85
CA ASN A 166 0.04 -17.69 21.95
C ASN A 166 -1.00 -17.11 22.92
N THR A 167 -2.27 -17.40 22.69
CA THR A 167 -3.37 -17.09 23.63
C THR A 167 -3.45 -18.16 24.74
N TYR A 168 -3.93 -17.72 25.93
CA TYR A 168 -4.19 -18.58 27.08
C TYR A 168 -5.70 -18.74 27.27
#